data_4e5c140e8e4621912049751756705e8e
#
_entry.id   4e5c140e8e4621912049751756705e8e
#
_cell.length_a   1.000
_cell.length_b   1.000
_cell.length_c   1.000
_cell.angle_alpha   90.00
_cell.angle_beta   90.00
_cell.angle_gamma   90.00
#
_symmetry.space_group_name_H-M   'P 1'
#
loop_
_entity.id
_entity.type
_entity.pdbx_description
1 polymer ?
#
loop_
_entity_poly.entity_id
_entity_poly.type
_entity_poly.pdbx_seq_one_letter_code
_entity_poly.pdbx_strand_id
1 'polypeptide(L)'
;AYYGQMLDQLRQALPGCVIYVQSIPPVRPQAAAEKPGLASDVLRSVNEQLAKLAADKDCVYLDLWEAFADENGNLKEMLAAPDGVHFSAGNGYGAWVTYLRNHAKYSASNSWTMGSAYSAE
;
A
#
# COMPACT_ATOMS: atom_id res chain seq x y z
N ALA A 1 3.11 -17.93 2.44
CA ALA A 1 3.88 -18.59 3.48
C ALA A 1 4.07 -17.67 4.68
N TYR A 2 5.19 -16.95 4.75
CA TYR A 2 5.44 -16.13 5.94
C TYR A 2 4.45 -14.97 6.10
N TYR A 3 4.06 -14.34 5.02
CA TYR A 3 3.11 -13.24 5.08
C TYR A 3 1.77 -13.71 5.63
N GLY A 4 1.29 -14.86 5.14
CA GLY A 4 0.05 -15.43 5.64
C GLY A 4 0.12 -15.80 7.10
N GLN A 5 1.25 -16.36 7.56
CA GLN A 5 1.48 -16.67 8.96
C GLN A 5 1.46 -15.41 9.82
N MET A 6 2.07 -14.33 9.34
CA MET A 6 2.05 -13.05 10.03
C MET A 6 0.62 -12.53 10.20
N LEU A 7 -0.19 -12.60 9.15
CA LEU A 7 -1.58 -12.18 9.20
C LEU A 7 -2.39 -13.02 10.20
N ASP A 8 -2.16 -14.33 10.23
CA ASP A 8 -2.82 -15.21 11.19
C ASP A 8 -2.46 -14.83 12.63
N GLN A 9 -1.19 -14.55 12.89
CA GLN A 9 -0.74 -14.14 14.22
C GLN A 9 -1.36 -12.81 14.65
N LEU A 10 -1.42 -11.85 13.73
CA LEU A 10 -2.07 -10.56 14.01
C LEU A 10 -3.55 -10.74 14.32
N ARG A 11 -4.23 -11.61 13.58
CA ARG A 11 -5.64 -11.86 13.79
C ARG A 11 -5.89 -12.49 15.15
N GLN A 12 -5.02 -13.40 15.58
CA GLN A 12 -5.11 -14.03 16.90
C GLN A 12 -4.86 -13.02 18.03
N ALA A 13 -3.85 -12.17 17.85
CA ALA A 13 -3.49 -11.18 18.87
C ALA A 13 -4.50 -10.04 18.96
N LEU A 14 -5.09 -9.65 17.82
CA LEU A 14 -5.97 -8.49 17.71
C LEU A 14 -7.25 -8.85 16.95
N PRO A 15 -8.11 -9.70 17.50
CA PRO A 15 -9.25 -10.25 16.75
C PRO A 15 -10.26 -9.21 16.30
N GLY A 16 -10.33 -8.06 16.98
CA GLY A 16 -11.24 -6.99 16.59
C GLY A 16 -10.68 -5.98 15.63
N CYS A 17 -9.42 -6.10 15.24
CA CYS A 17 -8.79 -5.12 14.35
C CYS A 17 -9.13 -5.39 12.89
N VAL A 18 -9.31 -4.31 12.13
CA VAL A 18 -9.34 -4.37 10.68
C VAL A 18 -7.90 -4.36 10.18
N ILE A 19 -7.52 -5.37 9.42
CA ILE A 19 -6.16 -5.51 8.91
C ILE A 19 -6.16 -5.12 7.44
N TYR A 20 -5.27 -4.20 7.08
CA TYR A 20 -5.10 -3.73 5.71
C TYR A 20 -3.81 -4.27 5.13
N VAL A 21 -3.87 -4.81 3.92
CA VAL A 21 -2.72 -5.27 3.17
C VAL A 21 -2.53 -4.30 2.02
N GLN A 22 -1.40 -3.61 1.98
CA GLN A 22 -1.11 -2.66 0.91
C GLN A 22 -0.34 -3.35 -0.21
N SER A 23 -0.67 -2.99 -1.44
CA SER A 23 0.11 -3.44 -2.59
C SER A 23 1.52 -2.85 -2.55
N ILE A 24 2.44 -3.49 -3.25
CA ILE A 24 3.76 -2.91 -3.52
C ILE A 24 3.54 -1.84 -4.59
N PRO A 25 3.95 -0.58 -4.35
CA PRO A 25 3.76 0.47 -5.35
C PRO A 25 4.67 0.29 -6.56
N PRO A 26 4.35 0.92 -7.69
CA PRO A 26 5.22 0.87 -8.86
C PRO A 26 6.51 1.65 -8.62
N VAL A 27 7.49 1.47 -9.52
CA VAL A 27 8.76 2.20 -9.48
C VAL A 27 8.98 2.95 -10.80
N ARG A 28 9.97 3.83 -10.82
CA ARG A 28 10.35 4.51 -12.06
C ARG A 28 11.07 3.55 -13.01
N PRO A 29 10.99 3.77 -14.33
CA PRO A 29 11.61 2.88 -15.30
C PRO A 29 13.10 2.64 -15.08
N GLN A 30 13.85 3.66 -14.67
CA GLN A 30 15.29 3.49 -14.44
C GLN A 30 15.58 2.53 -13.27
N ALA A 31 14.75 2.52 -12.26
CA ALA A 31 14.92 1.59 -11.14
C ALA A 31 14.63 0.15 -11.58
N ALA A 32 13.60 -0.04 -12.38
CA ALA A 32 13.27 -1.37 -12.92
C ALA A 32 14.36 -1.88 -13.86
N ALA A 33 15.01 -0.97 -14.61
CA ALA A 33 16.11 -1.35 -15.50
C ALA A 33 17.33 -1.85 -14.72
N GLU A 34 17.61 -1.24 -13.58
CA GLU A 34 18.73 -1.66 -12.73
C GLU A 34 18.42 -2.92 -11.94
N LYS A 35 17.16 -3.10 -11.55
CA LYS A 35 16.74 -4.24 -10.73
C LYS A 35 15.51 -4.89 -11.37
N PRO A 36 15.73 -5.92 -12.21
CA PRO A 36 14.61 -6.56 -12.92
C PRO A 36 13.49 -7.09 -12.04
N GLY A 37 13.78 -7.42 -10.80
CA GLY A 37 12.76 -7.83 -9.84
C GLY A 37 11.76 -6.73 -9.49
N LEU A 38 12.05 -5.48 -9.85
CA LEU A 38 11.13 -4.34 -9.66
C LEU A 38 10.37 -3.98 -10.93
N ALA A 39 10.47 -4.76 -11.99
CA ALA A 39 9.71 -4.52 -13.21
C ALA A 39 8.21 -4.56 -12.93
N SER A 40 7.42 -3.75 -13.66
CA SER A 40 6.01 -3.59 -13.35
C SER A 40 5.21 -4.88 -13.49
N ASP A 41 5.55 -5.75 -14.42
CA ASP A 41 4.89 -7.04 -14.56
C ASP A 41 5.17 -7.97 -13.37
N VAL A 42 6.40 -7.93 -12.84
CA VAL A 42 6.77 -8.71 -11.65
C VAL A 42 6.02 -8.18 -10.43
N LEU A 43 6.00 -6.87 -10.23
CA LEU A 43 5.30 -6.27 -9.10
C LEU A 43 3.80 -6.52 -9.16
N ARG A 44 3.21 -6.45 -10.35
CA ARG A 44 1.79 -6.76 -10.52
C ARG A 44 1.48 -8.21 -10.16
N SER A 45 2.34 -9.14 -10.58
CA SER A 45 2.16 -10.55 -10.25
C SER A 45 2.19 -10.79 -8.74
N VAL A 46 3.13 -10.15 -8.04
CA VAL A 46 3.21 -10.23 -6.58
C VAL A 46 1.97 -9.60 -5.95
N ASN A 47 1.52 -8.47 -6.47
CA ASN A 47 0.34 -7.80 -5.94
C ASN A 47 -0.95 -8.62 -6.13
N GLU A 48 -1.06 -9.35 -7.22
CA GLU A 48 -2.17 -10.28 -7.40
C GLU A 48 -2.19 -11.35 -6.31
N GLN A 49 -1.02 -11.87 -5.97
CA GLN A 49 -0.90 -12.84 -4.88
C GLN A 49 -1.23 -12.22 -3.52
N LEU A 50 -0.80 -10.99 -3.29
CA LEU A 50 -1.14 -10.28 -2.06
C LEU A 50 -2.64 -10.03 -1.94
N ALA A 51 -3.29 -9.68 -3.05
CA ALA A 51 -4.74 -9.46 -3.05
C ALA A 51 -5.49 -10.75 -2.74
N LYS A 52 -5.06 -11.88 -3.31
CA LYS A 52 -5.66 -13.18 -3.00
C LYS A 52 -5.46 -13.56 -1.54
N LEU A 53 -4.27 -13.33 -1.03
CA LEU A 53 -3.96 -13.63 0.37
C LEU A 53 -4.80 -12.78 1.30
N ALA A 54 -4.95 -11.49 1.00
CA ALA A 54 -5.78 -10.60 1.79
C ALA A 54 -7.23 -11.12 1.85
N ALA A 55 -7.78 -11.53 0.71
CA ALA A 55 -9.12 -12.09 0.65
C ALA A 55 -9.24 -13.38 1.46
N ASP A 56 -8.26 -14.27 1.34
CA ASP A 56 -8.25 -15.55 2.07
C ASP A 56 -8.16 -15.36 3.58
N LYS A 57 -7.50 -14.32 4.03
CA LYS A 57 -7.31 -14.02 5.45
C LYS A 57 -8.31 -12.99 5.99
N ASP A 58 -9.32 -12.66 5.19
CA ASP A 58 -10.34 -11.68 5.56
C ASP A 58 -9.75 -10.31 5.92
N CYS A 59 -8.75 -9.89 5.16
CA CYS A 59 -8.12 -8.58 5.27
C CYS A 59 -8.56 -7.69 4.11
N VAL A 60 -8.47 -6.39 4.29
CA VAL A 60 -8.79 -5.43 3.24
C VAL A 60 -7.54 -5.15 2.41
N TYR A 61 -7.65 -5.27 1.10
CA TYR A 61 -6.54 -4.98 0.20
C TYR A 61 -6.59 -3.53 -0.25
N LEU A 62 -5.46 -2.84 -0.17
CA LEU A 62 -5.32 -1.46 -0.64
C LEU A 62 -4.42 -1.45 -1.87
N ASP A 63 -4.99 -1.09 -3.01
CA ASP A 63 -4.29 -1.05 -4.28
C ASP A 63 -3.68 0.33 -4.51
N LEU A 64 -2.43 0.50 -4.13
CA LEU A 64 -1.73 1.79 -4.26
C LEU A 64 -1.48 2.18 -5.72
N TRP A 65 -1.57 1.24 -6.65
CA TRP A 65 -1.38 1.58 -8.07
C TRP A 65 -2.43 2.57 -8.56
N GLU A 66 -3.62 2.56 -7.97
CA GLU A 66 -4.66 3.52 -8.33
C GLU A 66 -4.20 4.97 -8.20
N ALA A 67 -3.39 5.25 -7.17
CA ALA A 67 -2.93 6.62 -6.91
C ALA A 67 -1.52 6.89 -7.44
N PHE A 68 -0.69 5.88 -7.59
CA PHE A 68 0.74 6.06 -7.83
C PHE A 68 1.19 5.69 -9.23
N ALA A 69 0.48 4.82 -9.94
CA ALA A 69 0.88 4.41 -11.28
C ALA A 69 0.42 5.39 -12.34
N ASP A 70 1.31 5.66 -13.30
CA ASP A 70 0.93 6.41 -14.50
C ASP A 70 0.28 5.46 -15.51
N GLU A 71 -0.03 5.98 -16.68
CA GLU A 71 -0.68 5.22 -17.75
C GLU A 71 0.15 4.05 -18.29
N ASN A 72 1.46 4.07 -18.03
CA ASN A 72 2.38 3.02 -18.46
C ASN A 72 2.70 2.00 -17.35
N GLY A 73 2.09 2.16 -16.19
CA GLY A 73 2.35 1.28 -15.04
C GLY A 73 3.63 1.61 -14.30
N ASN A 74 4.12 2.83 -14.41
CA ASN A 74 5.30 3.31 -13.70
C ASN A 74 4.88 4.26 -12.58
N LEU A 75 5.72 4.38 -11.56
CA LEU A 75 5.51 5.39 -10.52
C LEU A 75 5.51 6.78 -11.15
N LYS A 76 4.51 7.59 -10.83
CA LYS A 76 4.44 8.97 -11.31
C LYS A 76 5.68 9.72 -10.89
N GLU A 77 6.28 10.44 -11.82
CA GLU A 77 7.55 11.13 -11.59
C GLU A 77 7.48 12.09 -10.41
N MET A 78 6.42 12.87 -10.32
CA MET A 78 6.26 13.85 -9.25
C MET A 78 6.10 13.22 -7.87
N LEU A 79 5.78 11.94 -7.82
CA LEU A 79 5.60 11.20 -6.57
C LEU A 79 6.83 10.38 -6.19
N ALA A 80 7.86 10.36 -7.04
CA ALA A 80 9.05 9.55 -6.86
C ALA A 80 10.20 10.35 -6.27
N ALA A 81 10.95 9.73 -5.36
CA ALA A 81 12.25 10.24 -4.94
C ALA A 81 13.28 9.99 -6.05
N PRO A 82 14.48 10.61 -5.97
CA PRO A 82 15.48 10.47 -7.01
C PRO A 82 15.90 9.03 -7.32
N ASP A 83 15.81 8.11 -6.36
CA ASP A 83 16.17 6.71 -6.59
C ASP A 83 15.14 5.97 -7.44
N GLY A 84 13.99 6.55 -7.69
CA GLY A 84 12.94 5.95 -8.49
C GLY A 84 12.15 4.85 -7.78
N VAL A 85 12.43 4.57 -6.52
CA VAL A 85 11.78 3.52 -5.73
C VAL A 85 10.96 4.10 -4.59
N HIS A 86 11.54 5.01 -3.82
CA HIS A 86 10.87 5.61 -2.68
C HIS A 86 9.97 6.77 -3.12
N PHE A 87 9.02 7.12 -2.27
CA PHE A 87 8.15 8.27 -2.52
C PHE A 87 8.90 9.57 -2.26
N SER A 88 8.57 10.61 -3.02
CA SER A 88 9.10 11.94 -2.76
C SER A 88 8.58 12.47 -1.43
N ALA A 89 9.41 13.27 -0.76
CA ALA A 89 9.15 13.70 0.62
C ALA A 89 7.83 14.46 0.78
N GLY A 90 7.50 15.33 -0.15
CA GLY A 90 6.26 16.11 -0.08
C GLY A 90 5.12 15.43 -0.82
N ASN A 91 5.22 15.39 -2.14
CA ASN A 91 4.12 14.94 -3.00
C ASN A 91 3.83 13.45 -2.84
N GLY A 92 4.87 12.62 -2.75
CA GLY A 92 4.70 11.17 -2.69
C GLY A 92 4.05 10.72 -1.39
N TYR A 93 4.60 11.13 -0.27
CA TYR A 93 4.02 10.78 1.03
C TYR A 93 2.67 11.45 1.25
N GLY A 94 2.48 12.67 0.74
CA GLY A 94 1.18 13.33 0.78
C GLY A 94 0.11 12.55 0.03
N ALA A 95 0.44 12.04 -1.15
CA ALA A 95 -0.48 11.22 -1.92
C ALA A 95 -0.82 9.92 -1.19
N TRP A 96 0.15 9.30 -0.52
CA TRP A 96 -0.07 8.09 0.26
C TRP A 96 -1.03 8.35 1.43
N VAL A 97 -0.79 9.41 2.18
CA VAL A 97 -1.68 9.79 3.29
C VAL A 97 -3.10 10.03 2.78
N THR A 98 -3.24 10.77 1.68
CA THR A 98 -4.55 11.03 1.09
C THR A 98 -5.26 9.74 0.66
N TYR A 99 -4.51 8.82 0.05
CA TYR A 99 -5.08 7.53 -0.34
C TYR A 99 -5.57 6.75 0.87
N LEU A 100 -4.77 6.68 1.93
CA LEU A 100 -5.16 5.98 3.15
C LEU A 100 -6.39 6.59 3.79
N ARG A 101 -6.50 7.91 3.83
CA ARG A 101 -7.68 8.58 4.38
C ARG A 101 -8.95 8.21 3.64
N ASN A 102 -8.86 8.05 2.33
CA ASN A 102 -10.02 7.79 1.49
C ASN A 102 -10.40 6.31 1.42
N HIS A 103 -9.49 5.41 1.73
CA HIS A 103 -9.70 3.98 1.51
C HIS A 103 -9.66 3.15 2.79
N ALA A 104 -8.99 3.61 3.83
CA ALA A 104 -8.97 2.89 5.10
C ALA A 104 -10.24 3.20 5.88
N LYS A 105 -10.84 2.15 6.44
CA LYS A 105 -12.07 2.26 7.22
C LYS A 105 -11.75 2.06 8.69
N TYR A 106 -12.49 2.75 9.53
CA TYR A 106 -12.31 2.69 10.97
C TYR A 106 -13.38 1.83 11.60
N SER A 107 -12.98 1.14 12.66
CA SER A 107 -13.96 0.43 13.47
C SER A 107 -14.90 1.44 14.12
N ALA A 108 -16.16 1.08 14.26
CA ALA A 108 -17.12 1.93 14.95
C ALA A 108 -16.72 2.23 16.40
N SER A 109 -15.90 1.37 17.00
CA SER A 109 -15.42 1.58 18.36
C SER A 109 -14.21 2.52 18.44
N ASN A 110 -13.63 2.91 17.32
CA ASN A 110 -12.46 3.79 17.30
C ASN A 110 -12.86 5.24 17.13
N SER A 111 -13.58 5.75 18.12
CA SER A 111 -14.09 7.12 18.06
C SER A 111 -12.99 8.17 18.06
N TRP A 112 -11.81 7.83 18.50
CA TRP A 112 -10.68 8.76 18.51
C TRP A 112 -10.06 8.98 17.14
N THR A 113 -10.29 8.10 16.20
CA THR A 113 -9.59 8.14 14.95
C THR A 113 -9.76 9.44 14.23
N MET A 114 -10.07 9.66 13.19
CA MET A 114 -10.10 10.87 12.37
C MET A 114 -10.11 12.19 13.13
N GLY A 115 -10.74 12.25 14.24
CA GLY A 115 -10.86 13.49 14.99
C GLY A 115 -9.75 13.79 15.98
N SER A 116 -8.77 12.94 16.06
CA SER A 116 -7.71 13.10 17.06
C SER A 116 -6.40 13.54 16.41
N ALA A 117 -5.29 13.00 16.83
CA ALA A 117 -3.97 13.49 16.44
C ALA A 117 -3.71 13.48 14.92
N TYR A 118 -4.36 12.64 14.18
CA TYR A 118 -4.07 12.48 12.76
C TYR A 118 -4.95 13.30 11.85
N SER A 119 -6.05 13.77 12.35
CA SER A 119 -7.00 14.45 11.51
C SER A 119 -6.56 15.82 11.14
N ALA A 120 -5.66 16.29 11.76
CA ALA A 120 -5.23 17.57 11.42
C ALA A 120 -5.23 17.80 9.97
N GLU A 121 -5.53 17.44 9.83
CA GLU A 121 -5.50 17.85 8.76
C GLU A 121 -5.49 18.19 8.22
#